data_3d44ae8015caaeb1fd36d34b57315452
#
_entry.id   3d44ae8015caaeb1fd36d34b57315452
#
_cell.length_a   1.000
_cell.length_b   1.000
_cell.length_c   1.000
_cell.angle_alpha   90.00
_cell.angle_beta   90.00
_cell.angle_gamma   90.00
#
_symmetry.space_group_name_H-M   'P 1'
#
loop_
_entity.id
_entity.type
_entity.pdbx_description
1 polymer ?
#
loop_
_entity_poly.entity_id
_entity_poly.type
_entity_poly.pdbx_seq_one_letter_code
_entity_poly.pdbx_strand_id
1 'polypeptide(L)'
;MGHNESSQGDFESTLKKHAVELVASLEKGRFGDAVQLIHELNQTRDRGLYQEVGKLTRELHSAIVNFQIDPHMPQAEEVSQITDATERLGYVVKLTEAAANRTMDLVETATPLVNSLADEAQALSTDWGRFMRREVGAEEFRELARRVDGFLSRSSADNRAVSSNLNDILLAQDYQDLTGQVIKRVTQLVTEVESNLLKLVL
;
A
#
# COMPACT_ATOMS: atom_id res chain seq x y z
N MET A 1 -29.08 10.75 10.61
CA MET A 1 -28.83 10.25 11.97
C MET A 1 -30.06 9.73 12.72
N GLY A 2 -31.27 9.79 12.19
CA GLY A 2 -32.53 9.51 12.92
C GLY A 2 -33.22 8.16 12.64
N HIS A 3 -32.73 7.33 11.71
CA HIS A 3 -33.42 6.08 11.33
C HIS A 3 -32.89 4.80 11.99
N ASN A 4 -31.79 4.85 12.70
CA ASN A 4 -31.13 3.65 13.26
C ASN A 4 -31.59 3.35 14.70
N GLU A 5 -31.94 4.37 15.49
CA GLU A 5 -32.40 4.20 16.88
C GLU A 5 -33.84 3.63 16.95
N SER A 6 -34.67 3.93 15.96
CA SER A 6 -36.06 3.43 15.93
C SER A 6 -36.14 1.93 15.62
N SER A 7 -35.27 1.40 14.75
CA SER A 7 -35.28 -0.02 14.36
C SER A 7 -34.72 -0.94 15.46
N GLN A 8 -33.73 -0.49 16.21
CA GLN A 8 -33.12 -1.24 17.30
C GLN A 8 -34.05 -1.27 18.54
N GLY A 9 -34.72 -0.16 18.84
CA GLY A 9 -35.73 -0.08 19.88
C GLY A 9 -36.96 -0.95 19.62
N ASP A 10 -37.38 -1.10 18.38
CA ASP A 10 -38.49 -1.99 17.97
C ASP A 10 -38.11 -3.46 18.11
N PHE A 11 -36.86 -3.82 17.76
CA PHE A 11 -36.35 -5.20 17.91
C PHE A 11 -36.28 -5.59 19.39
N GLU A 12 -35.65 -4.79 20.25
CA GLU A 12 -35.54 -5.04 21.68
C GLU A 12 -36.91 -5.13 22.36
N SER A 13 -37.82 -4.27 21.98
CA SER A 13 -39.21 -4.25 22.47
C SER A 13 -39.96 -5.54 22.11
N THR A 14 -39.82 -6.00 20.87
CA THR A 14 -40.45 -7.23 20.37
C THR A 14 -39.86 -8.46 21.05
N LEU A 15 -38.54 -8.50 21.20
CA LEU A 15 -37.81 -9.58 21.89
C LEU A 15 -38.28 -9.70 23.35
N LYS A 16 -38.36 -8.57 24.06
CA LYS A 16 -38.81 -8.50 25.46
C LYS A 16 -40.25 -8.97 25.60
N LYS A 17 -41.13 -8.58 24.69
CA LYS A 17 -42.53 -9.01 24.66
C LYS A 17 -42.66 -10.53 24.51
N HIS A 18 -42.02 -11.11 23.51
CA HIS A 18 -42.03 -12.56 23.27
C HIS A 18 -41.41 -13.36 24.45
N ALA A 19 -40.33 -12.82 25.06
CA ALA A 19 -39.76 -13.46 26.24
C ALA A 19 -40.71 -13.51 27.45
N VAL A 20 -41.46 -12.42 27.71
CA VAL A 20 -42.44 -12.38 28.77
C VAL A 20 -43.61 -13.34 28.47
N GLU A 21 -44.09 -13.39 27.23
CA GLU A 21 -45.16 -14.32 26.80
C GLU A 21 -44.72 -15.79 26.88
N LEU A 22 -43.43 -16.07 26.59
CA LEU A 22 -42.84 -17.40 26.74
C LEU A 22 -42.87 -17.86 28.18
N VAL A 23 -42.41 -17.01 29.11
CA VAL A 23 -42.43 -17.35 30.55
C VAL A 23 -43.87 -17.63 31.02
N ALA A 24 -44.82 -16.73 30.66
CA ALA A 24 -46.24 -16.91 31.02
C ALA A 24 -46.88 -18.17 30.43
N SER A 25 -46.47 -18.60 29.25
CA SER A 25 -46.95 -19.85 28.62
C SER A 25 -46.39 -21.08 29.29
N LEU A 26 -45.11 -21.07 29.70
CA LEU A 26 -44.48 -22.15 30.48
C LEU A 26 -45.10 -22.31 31.86
N GLU A 27 -45.35 -21.22 32.59
CA GLU A 27 -45.99 -21.23 33.91
C GLU A 27 -47.43 -21.79 33.85
N LYS A 28 -48.13 -21.59 32.74
CA LYS A 28 -49.50 -22.12 32.52
C LYS A 28 -49.50 -23.53 31.93
N GLY A 29 -48.35 -24.17 31.74
CA GLY A 29 -48.24 -25.51 31.18
C GLY A 29 -48.57 -25.62 29.68
N ARG A 30 -48.64 -24.49 28.96
CA ARG A 30 -48.96 -24.43 27.52
C ARG A 30 -47.72 -24.61 26.67
N PHE A 31 -47.18 -25.82 26.66
CA PHE A 31 -45.90 -26.15 26.01
C PHE A 31 -45.92 -25.94 24.50
N GLY A 32 -47.11 -26.16 23.82
CA GLY A 32 -47.24 -25.90 22.37
C GLY A 32 -47.00 -24.44 22.02
N ASP A 33 -47.64 -23.53 22.79
CA ASP A 33 -47.50 -22.07 22.59
C ASP A 33 -46.04 -21.64 22.92
N ALA A 34 -45.42 -22.23 23.92
CA ALA A 34 -44.06 -21.94 24.29
C ALA A 34 -43.05 -22.33 23.17
N VAL A 35 -43.23 -23.48 22.53
CA VAL A 35 -42.38 -23.89 21.36
C VAL A 35 -42.57 -22.95 20.19
N GLN A 36 -43.78 -22.50 19.91
CA GLN A 36 -44.06 -21.54 18.86
C GLN A 36 -43.36 -20.19 19.13
N LEU A 37 -43.46 -19.67 20.36
CA LEU A 37 -42.77 -18.45 20.78
C LEU A 37 -41.26 -18.55 20.69
N ILE A 38 -40.65 -19.71 21.01
CA ILE A 38 -39.24 -19.95 20.79
C ILE A 38 -38.88 -19.85 19.29
N HIS A 39 -39.72 -20.40 18.42
CA HIS A 39 -39.51 -20.32 16.99
C HIS A 39 -39.59 -18.90 16.48
N GLU A 40 -40.55 -18.14 16.96
CA GLU A 40 -40.73 -16.70 16.63
C GLU A 40 -39.55 -15.85 17.14
N LEU A 41 -39.03 -16.12 18.34
CA LEU A 41 -37.85 -15.49 18.89
C LEU A 41 -36.61 -15.76 18.02
N ASN A 42 -36.42 -17.03 17.61
CA ASN A 42 -35.33 -17.36 16.70
C ASN A 42 -35.43 -16.68 15.35
N GLN A 43 -36.64 -16.65 14.75
CA GLN A 43 -36.85 -15.92 13.50
C GLN A 43 -36.60 -14.41 13.63
N THR A 44 -37.00 -13.83 14.75
CA THR A 44 -36.78 -12.41 15.03
C THR A 44 -35.29 -12.10 15.17
N ARG A 45 -34.55 -12.95 15.91
CA ARG A 45 -33.09 -12.88 16.02
C ARG A 45 -32.41 -13.00 14.66
N ASP A 46 -32.77 -14.01 13.86
CA ASP A 46 -32.17 -14.27 12.56
C ASP A 46 -32.44 -13.10 11.60
N ARG A 47 -33.63 -12.53 11.61
CA ARG A 47 -33.98 -11.36 10.82
C ARG A 47 -33.17 -10.12 11.22
N GLY A 48 -32.94 -9.90 12.53
CA GLY A 48 -32.07 -8.86 13.05
C GLY A 48 -30.64 -9.03 12.55
N LEU A 49 -30.10 -10.25 12.65
CA LEU A 49 -28.77 -10.59 12.17
C LEU A 49 -28.59 -10.33 10.67
N TYR A 50 -29.57 -10.76 9.84
CA TYR A 50 -29.53 -10.50 8.39
C TYR A 50 -29.58 -8.99 8.06
N GLN A 51 -30.31 -8.20 8.85
CA GLN A 51 -30.35 -6.74 8.67
C GLN A 51 -29.02 -6.09 8.99
N GLU A 52 -28.35 -6.50 10.08
CA GLU A 52 -27.04 -6.01 10.46
C GLU A 52 -25.96 -6.43 9.43
N VAL A 53 -25.95 -7.68 8.99
CA VAL A 53 -25.07 -8.15 7.92
C VAL A 53 -25.28 -7.34 6.63
N GLY A 54 -26.55 -7.11 6.26
CA GLY A 54 -26.89 -6.31 5.09
C GLY A 54 -26.45 -4.84 5.20
N LYS A 55 -26.48 -4.27 6.42
CA LYS A 55 -25.94 -2.93 6.70
C LYS A 55 -24.43 -2.91 6.55
N LEU A 56 -23.74 -3.85 7.21
CA LEU A 56 -22.28 -3.98 7.12
C LEU A 56 -21.79 -4.15 5.68
N THR A 57 -22.50 -4.98 4.90
CA THR A 57 -22.17 -5.17 3.48
C THR A 57 -22.29 -3.87 2.68
N ARG A 58 -23.32 -3.06 2.96
CA ARG A 58 -23.49 -1.75 2.30
C ARG A 58 -22.44 -0.74 2.75
N GLU A 59 -22.12 -0.69 4.04
CA GLU A 59 -21.07 0.19 4.58
C GLU A 59 -19.71 -0.16 3.99
N LEU A 60 -19.36 -1.46 3.92
CA LEU A 60 -18.16 -1.96 3.27
C LEU A 60 -18.12 -1.58 1.79
N HIS A 61 -19.19 -1.82 1.06
CA HIS A 61 -19.28 -1.43 -0.34
C HIS A 61 -19.10 0.08 -0.52
N SER A 62 -19.76 0.90 0.32
CA SER A 62 -19.62 2.35 0.28
C SER A 62 -18.21 2.81 0.62
N ALA A 63 -17.54 2.18 1.58
CA ALA A 63 -16.16 2.49 1.94
C ALA A 63 -15.18 2.15 0.79
N ILE A 64 -15.42 1.06 0.05
CA ILE A 64 -14.65 0.68 -1.13
C ILE A 64 -14.88 1.68 -2.27
N VAL A 65 -16.13 2.02 -2.57
CA VAL A 65 -16.49 2.94 -3.67
C VAL A 65 -16.02 4.36 -3.38
N ASN A 66 -16.13 4.83 -2.13
CA ASN A 66 -15.71 6.17 -1.70
C ASN A 66 -14.22 6.27 -1.37
N PHE A 67 -13.44 5.27 -1.74
CA PHE A 67 -12.00 5.26 -1.56
C PHE A 67 -11.37 6.33 -2.45
N GLN A 68 -11.13 7.52 -1.88
CA GLN A 68 -10.48 8.62 -2.59
C GLN A 68 -8.98 8.63 -2.30
N ILE A 69 -8.20 8.74 -3.35
CA ILE A 69 -6.76 9.01 -3.33
C ILE A 69 -6.57 10.48 -3.66
N ASP A 70 -5.50 11.11 -3.16
CA ASP A 70 -5.19 12.50 -3.46
C ASP A 70 -5.11 12.68 -4.99
N PRO A 71 -5.99 13.50 -5.59
CA PRO A 71 -6.04 13.68 -7.05
C PRO A 71 -4.80 14.37 -7.63
N HIS A 72 -3.94 14.95 -6.79
CA HIS A 72 -2.69 15.59 -7.23
C HIS A 72 -1.53 14.62 -7.42
N MET A 73 -1.73 13.33 -7.11
CA MET A 73 -0.68 12.34 -7.27
C MET A 73 -0.62 11.79 -8.69
N PRO A 74 0.59 11.50 -9.20
CA PRO A 74 0.76 10.73 -10.42
C PRO A 74 -0.02 9.41 -10.32
N GLN A 75 -0.78 9.04 -11.36
CA GLN A 75 -1.57 7.79 -11.44
C GLN A 75 -2.78 7.68 -10.47
N ALA A 76 -3.12 8.76 -9.72
CA ALA A 76 -4.30 8.76 -8.85
C ALA A 76 -5.60 8.47 -9.62
N GLU A 77 -5.72 8.94 -10.85
CA GLU A 77 -6.86 8.67 -11.72
C GLU A 77 -7.01 7.19 -12.05
N GLU A 78 -5.92 6.49 -12.37
CA GLU A 78 -5.94 5.06 -12.69
C GLU A 78 -6.40 4.22 -11.49
N VAL A 79 -5.88 4.52 -10.30
CA VAL A 79 -6.24 3.81 -9.06
C VAL A 79 -7.67 4.14 -8.62
N SER A 80 -8.14 5.37 -8.83
CA SER A 80 -9.50 5.76 -8.45
C SER A 80 -10.58 5.10 -9.30
N GLN A 81 -10.26 4.69 -10.53
CA GLN A 81 -11.17 3.93 -11.40
C GLN A 81 -11.35 2.47 -10.97
N ILE A 82 -10.43 1.93 -10.18
CA ILE A 82 -10.52 0.57 -9.65
C ILE A 82 -11.50 0.55 -8.48
N THR A 83 -12.59 -0.19 -8.60
CA THR A 83 -13.64 -0.26 -7.58
C THR A 83 -13.41 -1.35 -6.53
N ASP A 84 -12.53 -2.33 -6.81
CA ASP A 84 -12.22 -3.44 -5.92
C ASP A 84 -10.94 -3.18 -5.11
N ALA A 85 -11.01 -3.35 -3.78
CA ALA A 85 -9.87 -3.20 -2.88
C ALA A 85 -8.73 -4.19 -3.20
N THR A 86 -9.06 -5.41 -3.63
CA THR A 86 -8.08 -6.43 -4.01
C THR A 86 -7.34 -6.05 -5.30
N GLU A 87 -8.07 -5.52 -6.28
CA GLU A 87 -7.48 -5.03 -7.52
C GLU A 87 -6.58 -3.81 -7.28
N ARG A 88 -6.97 -2.91 -6.36
CA ARG A 88 -6.13 -1.78 -5.94
C ARG A 88 -4.82 -2.24 -5.30
N LEU A 89 -4.88 -3.23 -4.41
CA LEU A 89 -3.66 -3.82 -3.85
C LEU A 89 -2.82 -4.49 -4.93
N GLY A 90 -3.44 -5.21 -5.86
CA GLY A 90 -2.76 -5.81 -7.02
C GLY A 90 -2.07 -4.77 -7.89
N TYR A 91 -2.70 -3.62 -8.12
CA TYR A 91 -2.09 -2.48 -8.82
C TYR A 91 -0.86 -1.93 -8.06
N VAL A 92 -0.98 -1.74 -6.74
CA VAL A 92 0.13 -1.29 -5.89
C VAL A 92 1.32 -2.25 -5.96
N VAL A 93 1.07 -3.56 -5.90
CA VAL A 93 2.14 -4.57 -6.03
C VAL A 93 2.85 -4.45 -7.37
N LYS A 94 2.11 -4.37 -8.48
CA LYS A 94 2.69 -4.20 -9.82
C LYS A 94 3.49 -2.91 -9.96
N LEU A 95 2.98 -1.80 -9.41
CA LEU A 95 3.66 -0.52 -9.44
C LEU A 95 4.97 -0.56 -8.65
N THR A 96 4.94 -1.17 -7.46
CA THR A 96 6.13 -1.34 -6.61
C THR A 96 7.18 -2.22 -7.29
N GLU A 97 6.76 -3.32 -7.93
CA GLU A 97 7.63 -4.22 -8.68
C GLU A 97 8.28 -3.51 -9.88
N ALA A 98 7.49 -2.77 -10.65
CA ALA A 98 8.00 -2.01 -11.79
C ALA A 98 9.03 -0.95 -11.35
N ALA A 99 8.78 -0.25 -10.26
CA ALA A 99 9.70 0.74 -9.72
C ALA A 99 10.98 0.11 -9.14
N ALA A 100 10.87 -1.03 -8.47
CA ALA A 100 12.03 -1.78 -7.98
C ALA A 100 12.92 -2.26 -9.14
N ASN A 101 12.31 -2.85 -10.19
CA ASN A 101 13.04 -3.26 -11.39
C ASN A 101 13.72 -2.08 -12.08
N ARG A 102 13.00 -0.95 -12.24
CA ARG A 102 13.59 0.27 -12.81
C ARG A 102 14.79 0.77 -11.99
N THR A 103 14.68 0.75 -10.67
CA THR A 103 15.79 1.14 -9.77
C THR A 103 16.99 0.21 -9.95
N MET A 104 16.77 -1.10 -10.03
CA MET A 104 17.83 -2.08 -10.26
C MET A 104 18.55 -1.84 -11.60
N ASP A 105 17.81 -1.66 -12.69
CA ASP A 105 18.36 -1.36 -14.01
C ASP A 105 19.25 -0.10 -14.00
N LEU A 106 18.81 0.96 -13.32
CA LEU A 106 19.57 2.21 -13.20
C LEU A 106 20.85 2.03 -12.38
N VAL A 107 20.79 1.25 -11.28
CA VAL A 107 21.96 0.92 -10.46
C VAL A 107 22.94 0.04 -11.24
N GLU A 108 22.46 -0.98 -11.95
CA GLU A 108 23.27 -1.85 -12.80
C GLU A 108 23.98 -1.06 -13.92
N THR A 109 23.32 -0.03 -14.46
CA THR A 109 23.89 0.86 -15.47
C THR A 109 24.92 1.83 -14.87
N ALA A 110 24.68 2.37 -13.68
CA ALA A 110 25.56 3.34 -13.02
C ALA A 110 26.83 2.70 -12.44
N THR A 111 26.72 1.48 -11.89
CA THR A 111 27.81 0.79 -11.18
C THR A 111 29.08 0.63 -12.03
N PRO A 112 29.03 0.14 -13.29
CA PRO A 112 30.24 0.01 -14.10
C PRO A 112 30.89 1.35 -14.45
N LEU A 113 30.11 2.44 -14.61
CA LEU A 113 30.65 3.78 -14.83
C LEU A 113 31.47 4.24 -13.61
N VAL A 114 30.92 4.10 -12.42
CA VAL A 114 31.60 4.49 -11.17
C VAL A 114 32.85 3.65 -10.94
N ASN A 115 32.81 2.34 -11.16
CA ASN A 115 33.94 1.44 -11.00
C ASN A 115 35.07 1.78 -12.00
N SER A 116 34.72 1.99 -13.28
CA SER A 116 35.69 2.40 -14.31
C SER A 116 36.38 3.72 -13.96
N LEU A 117 35.60 4.71 -13.47
CA LEU A 117 36.14 5.99 -13.03
C LEU A 117 37.12 5.81 -11.84
N ALA A 118 36.75 4.98 -10.87
CA ALA A 118 37.56 4.71 -9.68
C ALA A 118 38.88 4.01 -10.06
N ASP A 119 38.83 2.96 -10.90
CA ASP A 119 39.99 2.20 -11.33
C ASP A 119 40.97 3.09 -12.14
N GLU A 120 40.45 3.90 -13.08
CA GLU A 120 41.28 4.77 -13.88
C GLU A 120 41.89 5.89 -13.04
N ALA A 121 41.13 6.49 -12.12
CA ALA A 121 41.63 7.47 -11.17
C ALA A 121 42.78 6.91 -10.31
N GLN A 122 42.64 5.67 -9.83
CA GLN A 122 43.69 5.00 -9.06
C GLN A 122 44.93 4.74 -9.89
N ALA A 123 44.79 4.30 -11.14
CA ALA A 123 45.93 4.10 -12.05
C ALA A 123 46.67 5.41 -12.34
N LEU A 124 45.91 6.47 -12.66
CA LEU A 124 46.47 7.82 -12.90
C LEU A 124 47.14 8.38 -11.64
N SER A 125 46.60 8.17 -10.46
CA SER A 125 47.20 8.58 -9.19
C SER A 125 48.52 7.91 -8.96
N THR A 126 48.63 6.61 -9.28
CA THR A 126 49.90 5.83 -9.18
C THR A 126 50.97 6.39 -10.12
N ASP A 127 50.62 6.59 -11.39
CA ASP A 127 51.55 7.12 -12.39
C ASP A 127 51.95 8.57 -12.09
N TRP A 128 51.02 9.37 -11.59
CA TRP A 128 51.30 10.72 -11.12
C TRP A 128 52.29 10.72 -9.96
N GLY A 129 52.15 9.79 -9.00
CA GLY A 129 53.08 9.60 -7.89
C GLY A 129 54.51 9.26 -8.38
N ARG A 130 54.64 8.43 -9.44
CA ARG A 130 55.95 8.13 -10.08
C ARG A 130 56.55 9.40 -10.70
N PHE A 131 55.74 10.20 -11.41
CA PHE A 131 56.18 11.48 -11.98
C PHE A 131 56.67 12.44 -10.89
N MET A 132 55.97 12.58 -9.79
CA MET A 132 56.37 13.46 -8.67
C MET A 132 57.69 13.03 -8.03
N ARG A 133 58.01 11.74 -8.06
CA ARG A 133 59.33 11.19 -7.63
C ARG A 133 60.42 11.29 -8.69
N ARG A 134 60.13 11.88 -9.86
CA ARG A 134 61.04 12.00 -11.00
C ARG A 134 61.47 10.66 -11.61
N GLU A 135 60.62 9.65 -11.52
CA GLU A 135 60.84 8.31 -12.05
C GLU A 135 60.35 8.13 -13.50
N VAL A 136 59.80 9.19 -14.11
CA VAL A 136 59.10 9.16 -15.41
C VAL A 136 59.89 9.99 -16.41
N GLY A 137 60.14 9.44 -17.61
CA GLY A 137 60.79 10.14 -18.72
C GLY A 137 59.81 11.03 -19.50
N ALA A 138 60.37 11.84 -20.44
CA ALA A 138 59.57 12.82 -21.19
C ALA A 138 58.46 12.19 -22.04
N GLU A 139 58.69 11.01 -22.63
CA GLU A 139 57.65 10.29 -23.40
C GLU A 139 56.56 9.73 -22.51
N GLU A 140 56.91 9.10 -21.38
CA GLU A 140 55.95 8.59 -20.40
C GLU A 140 55.12 9.73 -19.81
N PHE A 141 55.70 10.91 -19.62
CA PHE A 141 54.98 12.09 -19.15
C PHE A 141 53.93 12.56 -20.20
N ARG A 142 54.29 12.59 -21.49
CA ARG A 142 53.34 12.95 -22.55
C ARG A 142 52.17 11.99 -22.61
N GLU A 143 52.41 10.69 -22.39
CA GLU A 143 51.39 9.68 -22.36
C GLU A 143 50.50 9.83 -21.13
N LEU A 144 51.07 10.07 -19.96
CA LEU A 144 50.33 10.37 -18.74
C LEU A 144 49.45 11.61 -18.92
N ALA A 145 49.97 12.69 -19.51
CA ALA A 145 49.22 13.90 -19.77
C ALA A 145 48.02 13.67 -20.72
N ARG A 146 48.16 12.85 -21.76
CA ARG A 146 47.06 12.46 -22.65
C ARG A 146 46.01 11.62 -21.93
N ARG A 147 46.43 10.70 -21.07
CA ARG A 147 45.53 9.86 -20.28
C ARG A 147 44.75 10.70 -19.26
N VAL A 148 45.37 11.68 -18.60
CA VAL A 148 44.74 12.60 -17.68
C VAL A 148 43.69 13.45 -18.43
N ASP A 149 44.00 14.01 -19.59
CA ASP A 149 43.08 14.79 -20.39
C ASP A 149 41.85 13.95 -20.81
N GLY A 150 42.11 12.75 -21.32
CA GLY A 150 41.04 11.79 -21.65
C GLY A 150 40.16 11.40 -20.46
N PHE A 151 40.78 11.15 -19.30
CA PHE A 151 40.05 10.86 -18.05
C PHE A 151 39.16 12.02 -17.61
N LEU A 152 39.69 13.26 -17.62
CA LEU A 152 38.90 14.44 -17.22
C LEU A 152 37.69 14.64 -18.12
N SER A 153 37.84 14.47 -19.43
CA SER A 153 36.79 14.59 -20.41
C SER A 153 35.69 13.53 -20.20
N ARG A 154 36.07 12.25 -20.05
CA ARG A 154 35.11 11.16 -19.81
C ARG A 154 34.46 11.27 -18.44
N SER A 155 35.23 11.57 -17.38
CA SER A 155 34.73 11.73 -16.02
C SER A 155 33.59 12.74 -15.95
N SER A 156 33.68 13.85 -16.71
CA SER A 156 32.58 14.82 -16.77
C SER A 156 31.32 14.24 -17.38
N ALA A 157 31.42 13.42 -18.43
CA ALA A 157 30.28 12.79 -19.09
C ALA A 157 29.67 11.69 -18.21
N ASP A 158 30.51 10.81 -17.65
CA ASP A 158 30.09 9.67 -16.82
C ASP A 158 29.44 10.15 -15.52
N ASN A 159 29.98 11.20 -14.87
CA ASN A 159 29.34 11.80 -13.69
C ASN A 159 27.97 12.39 -14.01
N ARG A 160 27.76 12.98 -15.20
CA ARG A 160 26.44 13.44 -15.61
C ARG A 160 25.45 12.28 -15.81
N ALA A 161 25.92 11.19 -16.42
CA ALA A 161 25.11 10.01 -16.62
C ALA A 161 24.71 9.37 -15.27
N VAL A 162 25.66 9.23 -14.33
CA VAL A 162 25.38 8.75 -12.97
C VAL A 162 24.41 9.68 -12.25
N SER A 163 24.59 11.00 -12.34
CA SER A 163 23.67 11.97 -11.74
C SER A 163 22.25 11.88 -12.32
N SER A 164 22.14 11.66 -13.64
CA SER A 164 20.84 11.41 -14.28
C SER A 164 20.20 10.13 -13.77
N ASN A 165 20.94 9.03 -13.68
CA ASN A 165 20.43 7.75 -13.16
C ASN A 165 19.96 7.89 -11.71
N LEU A 166 20.69 8.63 -10.86
CA LEU A 166 20.29 8.88 -9.48
C LEU A 166 19.00 9.71 -9.39
N ASN A 167 18.84 10.71 -10.24
CA ASN A 167 17.60 11.50 -10.33
C ASN A 167 16.42 10.62 -10.79
N ASP A 168 16.64 9.75 -11.77
CA ASP A 168 15.62 8.82 -12.25
C ASP A 168 15.21 7.81 -11.18
N ILE A 169 16.17 7.38 -10.31
CA ILE A 169 15.87 6.55 -9.14
C ILE A 169 14.98 7.31 -8.14
N LEU A 170 15.28 8.58 -7.86
CA LEU A 170 14.46 9.41 -6.99
C LEU A 170 13.04 9.55 -7.53
N LEU A 171 12.89 9.82 -8.83
CA LEU A 171 11.60 9.90 -9.49
C LEU A 171 10.84 8.56 -9.49
N ALA A 172 11.57 7.44 -9.61
CA ALA A 172 10.97 6.11 -9.50
C ALA A 172 10.44 5.80 -8.08
N GLN A 173 10.79 6.59 -7.06
CA GLN A 173 10.30 6.44 -5.68
C GLN A 173 8.99 7.21 -5.39
N ASP A 174 8.52 8.05 -6.30
CA ASP A 174 7.28 8.83 -6.14
C ASP A 174 6.04 7.92 -5.93
N TYR A 175 6.12 6.63 -6.35
CA TYR A 175 5.08 5.64 -6.06
C TYR A 175 4.93 5.33 -4.55
N GLN A 176 5.95 5.58 -3.72
CA GLN A 176 5.94 5.22 -2.30
C GLN A 176 4.80 5.92 -1.56
N ASP A 177 4.54 7.18 -1.89
CA ASP A 177 3.47 7.94 -1.24
C ASP A 177 2.09 7.42 -1.66
N LEU A 178 1.89 7.11 -2.94
CA LEU A 178 0.65 6.49 -3.44
C LEU A 178 0.41 5.12 -2.81
N THR A 179 1.43 4.25 -2.79
CA THR A 179 1.32 2.91 -2.19
C THR A 179 1.02 3.00 -0.70
N GLY A 180 1.67 3.93 0.02
CA GLY A 180 1.43 4.19 1.44
C GLY A 180 -0.01 4.61 1.72
N GLN A 181 -0.59 5.48 0.89
CA GLN A 181 -1.98 5.89 1.02
C GLN A 181 -2.94 4.73 0.76
N VAL A 182 -2.73 3.94 -0.31
CA VAL A 182 -3.58 2.77 -0.62
C VAL A 182 -3.53 1.75 0.51
N ILE A 183 -2.33 1.37 0.98
CA ILE A 183 -2.15 0.42 2.07
C ILE A 183 -2.85 0.93 3.35
N LYS A 184 -2.63 2.19 3.73
CA LYS A 184 -3.26 2.79 4.92
C LYS A 184 -4.78 2.73 4.85
N ARG A 185 -5.37 3.05 3.71
CA ARG A 185 -6.81 3.02 3.51
C ARG A 185 -7.39 1.61 3.54
N VAL A 186 -6.72 0.65 2.89
CA VAL A 186 -7.14 -0.76 2.95
C VAL A 186 -7.04 -1.29 4.37
N THR A 187 -5.97 -0.96 5.11
CA THR A 187 -5.83 -1.34 6.51
C THR A 187 -6.96 -0.75 7.37
N GLN A 188 -7.32 0.52 7.18
CA GLN A 188 -8.45 1.14 7.87
C GLN A 188 -9.77 0.40 7.58
N LEU A 189 -10.01 0.08 6.31
CA LEU A 189 -11.19 -0.68 5.90
C LEU A 189 -11.27 -2.04 6.58
N VAL A 190 -10.16 -2.80 6.60
CA VAL A 190 -10.09 -4.11 7.27
C VAL A 190 -10.37 -3.99 8.77
N THR A 191 -9.78 -2.99 9.44
CA THR A 191 -9.99 -2.76 10.88
C THR A 191 -11.45 -2.38 11.18
N GLU A 192 -12.08 -1.59 10.31
CA GLU A 192 -13.49 -1.21 10.46
C GLU A 192 -14.43 -2.41 10.29
N VAL A 193 -14.15 -3.26 9.29
CA VAL A 193 -14.88 -4.53 9.07
C VAL A 193 -14.72 -5.46 10.28
N GLU A 194 -13.50 -5.64 10.77
CA GLU A 194 -13.22 -6.46 11.95
C GLU A 194 -14.00 -5.96 13.19
N SER A 195 -13.92 -4.66 13.46
CA SER A 195 -14.64 -4.04 14.58
C SER A 195 -16.15 -4.24 14.48
N ASN A 196 -16.71 -4.11 13.27
CA ASN A 196 -18.14 -4.28 13.04
C ASN A 196 -18.57 -5.74 13.14
N LEU A 197 -17.75 -6.70 12.66
CA LEU A 197 -18.00 -8.13 12.86
C LEU A 197 -17.95 -8.55 14.33
N LEU A 198 -17.00 -8.00 15.11
CA LEU A 198 -16.95 -8.26 16.55
C LEU A 198 -18.21 -7.77 17.27
N LYS A 199 -18.74 -6.60 16.92
CA LYS A 199 -20.01 -6.09 17.48
C LYS A 199 -21.23 -6.94 17.13
N LEU A 200 -21.15 -7.71 16.03
CA LEU A 200 -22.22 -8.59 15.60
C LEU A 200 -22.22 -9.93 16.36
N VAL A 201 -21.05 -10.34 16.85
CA VAL A 201 -20.84 -11.64 17.54
C VAL A 201 -20.98 -11.50 19.05
N LEU A 202 -20.74 -10.32 19.62
CA LEU A 202 -20.87 -9.99 21.04
C LEU A 202 -22.25 -9.48 21.38
#